data_34c8ff52dc24f747bec31cdd64beb650
#
_entry.id   34c8ff52dc24f747bec31cdd64beb650
#
_cell.length_a   1.000
_cell.length_b   1.000
_cell.length_c   1.000
_cell.angle_alpha   90.00
_cell.angle_beta   90.00
_cell.angle_gamma   90.00
#
_symmetry.space_group_name_H-M   'P 1'
#
loop_
_entity.id
_entity.type
_entity.pdbx_description
1 polymer ?
#
loop_
_entity_poly.entity_id
_entity_poly.type
_entity_poly.pdbx_seq_one_letter_code
_entity_poly.pdbx_strand_id
1 'polypeptide(L)'
;MLRSLVGSEMCIRDSYRIYGREHVERLSLIRHCRSLDMTLNEIRTLLRFRDAPEDNCGEVNTLLDAHIGHVAQRIASLKALEKQLKELRQLCNTARAAKNCGILNDLAVEANTARRYP
;
A
#
# COMPACT_ATOMS: atom_id res chain seq x y z
N MET A 1 -4.18 17.67 -7.29
CA MET A 1 -4.40 17.42 -7.20
C MET A 1 -4.85 17.30 -7.29
N LEU A 2 -5.10 17.67 -7.57
CA LEU A 2 -5.60 17.72 -7.76
C LEU A 2 -6.05 17.88 -7.73
N ARG A 3 -6.17 18.35 -8.09
CA ARG A 3 -6.53 18.75 -7.77
C ARG A 3 -6.62 18.74 -6.98
N SER A 4 -6.55 18.79 -6.91
CA SER A 4 -6.67 18.70 -6.35
C SER A 4 -6.93 18.93 -5.97
N LEU A 5 -6.75 19.59 -5.87
CA LEU A 5 -7.12 19.96 -5.53
C LEU A 5 -7.75 20.77 -5.23
N VAL A 6 -7.43 21.21 -4.93
CA VAL A 6 -8.24 22.39 -5.03
C VAL A 6 -9.71 22.11 -4.95
N GLY A 7 -10.31 22.60 -3.92
CA GLY A 7 -11.75 22.47 -3.81
C GLY A 7 -12.26 21.12 -4.27
N SER A 8 -11.81 20.10 -3.58
CA SER A 8 -12.18 18.74 -3.95
C SER A 8 -13.70 18.54 -3.89
N GLU A 9 -14.36 19.21 -2.96
CA GLU A 9 -15.82 19.16 -2.88
C GLU A 9 -16.45 19.68 -4.15
N MET A 10 -15.91 20.77 -4.64
CA MET A 10 -16.41 21.37 -5.87
C MET A 10 -16.19 20.46 -7.05
N CYS A 11 -15.04 19.81 -7.09
CA CYS A 11 -14.73 18.84 -8.15
C CYS A 11 -15.71 17.69 -8.13
N ILE A 12 -16.04 17.19 -6.94
CA ILE A 12 -17.00 16.10 -6.80
C ILE A 12 -18.38 16.54 -7.26
N ARG A 13 -18.77 17.75 -6.90
CA ARG A 13 -20.06 18.28 -7.29
C ARG A 13 -20.15 18.43 -8.80
N ASP A 14 -19.07 18.93 -9.41
CA ASP A 14 -19.01 19.07 -10.87
C ASP A 14 -19.09 17.73 -11.53
N SER A 15 -18.38 16.74 -11.01
CA SER A 15 -18.42 15.40 -11.56
C SER A 15 -19.83 14.81 -11.49
N TYR A 16 -20.50 15.02 -10.38
CA TYR A 16 -21.85 14.54 -10.21
C TYR A 16 -22.79 15.17 -11.25
N ARG A 17 -22.63 16.46 -11.49
CA ARG A 17 -23.47 17.18 -12.41
C ARG A 17 -23.20 16.74 -13.86
N ILE A 18 -21.94 16.50 -14.19
CA ILE A 18 -21.55 16.18 -15.57
C ILE A 18 -21.74 14.70 -15.88
N TYR A 19 -21.32 13.84 -14.95
CA TYR A 19 -21.28 12.40 -15.23
C TYR A 19 -22.40 11.62 -14.56
N GLY A 20 -23.10 12.23 -13.60
CA GLY A 20 -24.17 11.56 -12.92
C GLY A 20 -23.74 10.79 -11.70
N ARG A 21 -24.74 10.27 -10.99
CA ARG A 21 -24.51 9.58 -9.72
C ARG A 21 -23.64 8.33 -9.90
N GLU A 22 -23.92 7.57 -10.96
CA GLU A 22 -23.21 6.31 -11.15
C GLU A 22 -21.72 6.53 -11.31
N HIS A 23 -21.35 7.56 -12.05
CA HIS A 23 -19.94 7.86 -12.24
C HIS A 23 -19.27 8.27 -10.93
N VAL A 24 -19.96 9.06 -10.13
CA VAL A 24 -19.45 9.48 -8.84
C VAL A 24 -19.27 8.27 -7.92
N GLU A 25 -20.22 7.34 -7.97
CA GLU A 25 -20.12 6.14 -7.15
C GLU A 25 -18.96 5.27 -7.58
N ARG A 26 -18.69 5.18 -8.88
CA ARG A 26 -17.54 4.42 -9.37
C ARG A 26 -16.23 5.03 -8.88
N LEU A 27 -16.12 6.34 -8.95
CA LEU A 27 -14.93 7.03 -8.47
C LEU A 27 -14.75 6.83 -6.96
N SER A 28 -15.84 6.86 -6.23
CA SER A 28 -15.81 6.64 -4.80
C SER A 28 -15.32 5.23 -4.47
N LEU A 29 -15.80 4.24 -5.21
CA LEU A 29 -15.38 2.86 -5.04
C LEU A 29 -13.89 2.72 -5.30
N ILE A 30 -13.42 3.31 -6.39
CA ILE A 30 -12.01 3.23 -6.75
C ILE A 30 -11.15 3.85 -5.65
N ARG A 31 -11.54 5.02 -5.18
CA ARG A 31 -10.80 5.71 -4.14
C ARG A 31 -10.76 4.89 -2.85
N HIS A 32 -11.88 4.31 -2.48
CA HIS A 32 -11.95 3.49 -1.28
C HIS A 32 -11.04 2.26 -1.40
N CYS A 33 -11.09 1.59 -2.56
CA CYS A 33 -10.25 0.42 -2.79
C CYS A 33 -8.78 0.77 -2.72
N ARG A 34 -8.40 1.94 -3.24
CA ARG A 34 -7.00 2.38 -3.15
C ARG A 34 -6.58 2.60 -1.71
N SER A 35 -7.49 3.09 -0.88
CA SER A 35 -7.19 3.27 0.54
C SER A 35 -6.99 1.93 1.25
N LEU A 36 -7.51 0.85 0.69
CA LEU A 36 -7.32 -0.50 1.20
C LEU A 36 -6.11 -1.18 0.56
N ASP A 37 -5.32 -0.43 -0.18
CA ASP A 37 -4.08 -0.91 -0.80
C ASP A 37 -4.33 -1.96 -1.88
N MET A 38 -5.45 -1.87 -2.56
CA MET A 38 -5.77 -2.79 -3.65
C MET A 38 -5.09 -2.36 -4.94
N THR A 39 -4.73 -3.36 -5.75
CA THR A 39 -4.13 -3.11 -7.05
C THR A 39 -5.20 -2.72 -8.07
N LEU A 40 -4.74 -2.15 -9.19
CA LEU A 40 -5.68 -1.78 -10.25
C LEU A 40 -6.41 -3.00 -10.80
N ASN A 41 -5.73 -4.13 -10.89
CA ASN A 41 -6.37 -5.36 -11.37
C ASN A 41 -7.49 -5.81 -10.43
N GLU A 42 -7.24 -5.72 -9.13
CA GLU A 42 -8.26 -6.06 -8.15
C GLU A 42 -9.45 -5.12 -8.26
N ILE A 43 -9.18 -3.83 -8.44
CA ILE A 43 -10.24 -2.84 -8.57
C ILE A 43 -11.06 -3.09 -9.84
N ARG A 44 -10.38 -3.42 -10.94
CA ARG A 44 -11.08 -3.73 -12.19
C ARG A 44 -12.02 -4.91 -12.02
N THR A 45 -11.56 -5.93 -11.30
CA THR A 45 -12.40 -7.11 -11.06
C THR A 45 -13.63 -6.73 -10.24
N LEU A 46 -13.45 -5.90 -9.21
CA LEU A 46 -14.58 -5.46 -8.40
C LEU A 46 -15.56 -4.63 -9.21
N LEU A 47 -15.06 -3.77 -10.09
CA LEU A 47 -15.92 -2.96 -10.94
C LEU A 47 -16.72 -3.84 -11.90
N ARG A 48 -16.09 -4.89 -12.41
CA ARG A 48 -16.78 -5.81 -13.31
C ARG A 48 -17.98 -6.45 -12.61
N PHE A 49 -17.80 -6.86 -11.36
CA PHE A 49 -18.90 -7.48 -10.62
C PHE A 49 -19.95 -6.45 -10.24
N ARG A 50 -19.53 -5.22 -9.97
CA ARG A 50 -20.50 -4.16 -9.71
C ARG A 50 -21.40 -3.90 -10.92
N ASP A 51 -20.82 -4.03 -12.11
CA ASP A 51 -21.56 -3.83 -13.35
C ASP A 51 -22.40 -5.05 -13.76
N ALA A 52 -22.26 -6.15 -13.03
CA ALA A 52 -23.00 -7.38 -13.32
C ALA A 52 -23.64 -7.88 -12.02
N PRO A 53 -24.65 -7.17 -11.50
CA PRO A 53 -25.22 -7.46 -10.17
C PRO A 53 -25.90 -8.81 -10.08
N GLU A 54 -26.16 -9.45 -11.21
CA GLU A 54 -26.78 -10.78 -11.20
C GLU A 54 -25.76 -11.89 -10.99
N ASP A 55 -24.46 -11.57 -11.09
CA ASP A 55 -23.42 -12.57 -10.92
C ASP A 55 -23.21 -12.91 -9.47
N ASN A 56 -22.72 -14.14 -9.25
CA ASN A 56 -22.42 -14.61 -7.92
C ASN A 56 -21.18 -13.89 -7.38
N CYS A 57 -21.22 -13.47 -6.12
CA CYS A 57 -20.11 -12.71 -5.53
C CYS A 57 -19.02 -13.62 -4.98
N GLY A 58 -19.02 -14.91 -5.32
CA GLY A 58 -17.99 -15.82 -4.84
C GLY A 58 -16.58 -15.41 -5.22
N GLU A 59 -16.43 -14.88 -6.45
CA GLU A 59 -15.11 -14.43 -6.89
C GLU A 59 -14.66 -13.17 -6.14
N VAL A 60 -15.61 -12.34 -5.71
CA VAL A 60 -15.27 -11.17 -4.90
C VAL A 60 -14.72 -11.63 -3.56
N ASN A 61 -15.34 -12.63 -2.96
CA ASN A 61 -14.86 -13.19 -1.70
C ASN A 61 -13.45 -13.77 -1.86
N THR A 62 -13.24 -14.51 -2.95
CA THR A 62 -11.92 -15.09 -3.22
C THR A 62 -10.87 -14.01 -3.39
N LEU A 63 -11.22 -12.94 -4.08
CA LEU A 63 -10.31 -11.81 -4.29
C LEU A 63 -9.93 -11.17 -2.97
N LEU A 64 -10.91 -10.96 -2.10
CA LEU A 64 -10.64 -10.35 -0.80
C LEU A 64 -9.79 -11.27 0.07
N ASP A 65 -10.07 -12.58 0.05
CA ASP A 65 -9.27 -13.52 0.81
C ASP A 65 -7.82 -13.48 0.36
N ALA A 66 -7.58 -13.43 -0.94
CA ALA A 66 -6.23 -13.34 -1.48
C ALA A 66 -5.57 -12.04 -1.07
N HIS A 67 -6.32 -10.94 -1.10
CA HIS A 67 -5.77 -9.64 -0.71
C HIS A 67 -5.41 -9.63 0.78
N ILE A 68 -6.24 -10.22 1.61
CA ILE A 68 -5.95 -10.35 3.04
C ILE A 68 -4.64 -11.11 3.24
N GLY A 69 -4.43 -12.17 2.46
CA GLY A 69 -3.19 -12.93 2.50
C GLY A 69 -1.98 -12.09 2.13
N HIS A 70 -2.11 -11.27 1.10
CA HIS A 70 -1.02 -10.38 0.70
C HIS A 70 -0.70 -9.37 1.78
N VAL A 71 -1.73 -8.80 2.42
CA VAL A 71 -1.52 -7.86 3.51
C VAL A 71 -0.83 -8.56 4.69
N ALA A 72 -1.25 -9.78 5.00
CA ALA A 72 -0.63 -10.54 6.08
C ALA A 72 0.85 -10.79 5.82
N GLN A 73 1.21 -11.07 4.56
CA GLN A 73 2.60 -11.24 4.19
C GLN A 73 3.39 -9.94 4.37
N ARG A 74 2.79 -8.82 4.02
CA ARG A 74 3.44 -7.52 4.19
C ARG A 74 3.65 -7.21 5.66
N ILE A 75 2.69 -7.56 6.50
CA ILE A 75 2.84 -7.37 7.93
C ILE A 75 4.02 -8.19 8.44
N ALA A 76 4.12 -9.45 8.01
CA ALA A 76 5.23 -10.30 8.42
C ALA A 76 6.56 -9.74 7.95
N SER A 77 6.62 -9.25 6.71
CA SER A 77 7.83 -8.64 6.17
C SER A 77 8.23 -7.40 6.95
N LEU A 78 7.25 -6.56 7.29
CA LEU A 78 7.52 -5.35 8.06
C LEU A 78 7.99 -5.67 9.47
N LYS A 79 7.43 -6.72 10.08
CA LYS A 79 7.89 -7.14 11.40
C LYS A 79 9.33 -7.66 11.36
N ALA A 80 9.69 -8.38 10.31
CA ALA A 80 11.05 -8.84 10.14
C ALA A 80 12.00 -7.66 9.97
N LEU A 81 11.57 -6.66 9.20
CA LEU A 81 12.35 -5.46 9.00
C LEU A 81 12.51 -4.68 10.30
N GLU A 82 11.44 -4.57 11.06
CA GLU A 82 11.49 -3.92 12.35
C GLU A 82 12.51 -4.59 13.27
N LYS A 83 12.51 -5.93 13.28
CA LYS A 83 13.45 -6.68 14.09
C LYS A 83 14.88 -6.39 13.67
N GLN A 84 15.13 -6.36 12.37
CA GLN A 84 16.46 -6.05 11.84
C GLN A 84 16.91 -4.67 12.28
N LEU A 85 16.01 -3.70 12.23
CA LEU A 85 16.34 -2.34 12.63
C LEU A 85 16.65 -2.25 14.12
N LYS A 86 15.89 -2.98 14.93
CA LYS A 86 16.14 -3.00 16.36
C LYS A 86 17.48 -3.64 16.70
N GLU A 87 17.81 -4.72 16.00
CA GLU A 87 19.12 -5.36 16.18
C GLU A 87 20.23 -4.43 15.77
N LEU A 88 20.05 -3.74 14.66
CA LEU A 88 21.03 -2.76 14.20
C LEU A 88 21.21 -1.65 15.24
N ARG A 89 20.11 -1.17 15.83
CA ARG A 89 20.16 -0.11 16.83
C ARG A 89 20.96 -0.54 18.06
N GLN A 90 20.95 -1.83 18.39
CA GLN A 90 21.66 -2.34 19.54
C GLN A 90 23.17 -2.34 19.37
N LEU A 91 23.66 -2.19 18.15
CA LEU A 91 25.11 -2.21 17.90
C LEU A 91 25.82 -0.97 18.41
N CYS A 92 25.09 0.07 18.78
CA CYS A 92 25.70 1.29 19.30
C CYS A 92 24.88 1.82 20.46
N ASN A 93 25.24 1.42 21.68
CA ASN A 93 24.52 1.81 22.89
C ASN A 93 25.04 3.06 23.53
N THR A 94 26.23 3.51 23.15
CA THR A 94 26.82 4.73 23.67
C THR A 94 27.32 5.60 22.52
N ALA A 95 27.19 6.90 22.70
CA ALA A 95 27.67 7.84 21.68
C ALA A 95 29.19 7.78 21.59
N ARG A 96 29.70 7.73 20.37
CA ARG A 96 31.13 7.68 20.12
C ARG A 96 31.41 8.25 18.76
N ALA A 97 32.70 8.34 18.38
CA ALA A 97 33.05 8.82 17.06
C ALA A 97 32.43 7.93 15.99
N ALA A 98 32.01 8.56 14.88
CA ALA A 98 31.32 7.82 13.83
C ALA A 98 32.17 6.66 13.29
N LYS A 99 33.48 6.82 13.24
CA LYS A 99 34.36 5.77 12.76
C LYS A 99 34.30 4.51 13.64
N ASN A 100 33.87 4.66 14.89
CA ASN A 100 33.77 3.57 15.84
C ASN A 100 32.33 3.11 16.03
N CYS A 101 31.41 3.62 15.26
CA CYS A 101 30.00 3.28 15.41
C CYS A 101 29.71 1.91 14.81
N GLY A 102 29.22 0.99 15.65
CA GLY A 102 28.92 -0.35 15.22
C GLY A 102 27.83 -0.37 14.15
N ILE A 103 26.87 0.54 14.24
CA ILE A 103 25.80 0.63 13.26
C ILE A 103 26.34 0.97 11.88
N LEU A 104 27.16 2.03 11.80
CA LEU A 104 27.70 2.45 10.52
C LEU A 104 28.64 1.40 9.93
N ASN A 105 29.42 0.75 10.78
CA ASN A 105 30.32 -0.30 10.31
C ASN A 105 29.54 -1.51 9.78
N ASP A 106 28.49 -1.87 10.48
CA ASP A 106 27.66 -3.00 10.05
C ASP A 106 26.93 -2.69 8.73
N LEU A 107 26.44 -1.47 8.61
CA LEU A 107 25.77 -1.07 7.36
C LEU A 107 26.71 -1.10 6.17
N ALA A 108 27.97 -0.77 6.39
CA ALA A 108 28.96 -0.82 5.32
C ALA A 108 29.17 -2.27 4.86
N VAL A 109 29.18 -3.21 5.79
CA VAL A 109 29.29 -4.64 5.45
C VAL A 109 28.03 -5.10 4.73
N GLU A 110 26.86 -4.70 5.24
CA GLU A 110 25.58 -5.06 4.62
C GLU A 110 25.46 -4.52 3.21
N ALA A 111 25.99 -3.35 2.96
CA ALA A 111 25.96 -2.77 1.61
C ALA A 111 26.66 -3.68 0.63
N ASN A 112 27.78 -4.29 1.03
CA ASN A 112 28.49 -5.22 0.19
C ASN A 112 27.70 -6.52 0.03
N THR A 113 27.05 -6.96 1.09
CA THR A 113 26.24 -8.17 1.06
C THR A 113 24.98 -7.97 0.23
N ALA A 114 24.40 -6.79 0.28
CA ALA A 114 23.17 -6.49 -0.42
C ALA A 114 23.28 -6.68 -1.94
N ARG A 115 24.48 -6.64 -2.46
CA ARG A 115 24.69 -6.86 -3.89
C ARG A 115 24.31 -8.26 -4.33
N ARG A 116 24.21 -9.18 -3.39
CA ARG A 116 23.85 -10.56 -3.68
C ARG A 116 22.35 -10.75 -3.81
N TYR A 117 21.58 -9.78 -3.38
CA TYR A 117 20.11 -9.84 -3.44
C TYR A 117 19.63 -9.16 -4.69
N PRO A 118 18.59 -9.71 -5.34
CA PRO A 118 18.02 -9.11 -6.54
C PRO A 118 17.33 -7.79 -6.26
#